data_4b5f725a74520cc01e314730ac2f7256
#
_entry.id   4b5f725a74520cc01e314730ac2f7256
#
_cell.length_a   1.000
_cell.length_b   1.000
_cell.length_c   1.000
_cell.angle_alpha   90.00
_cell.angle_beta   90.00
_cell.angle_gamma   90.00
#
_symmetry.space_group_name_H-M   'P 1'
#
loop_
_entity.id
_entity.type
_entity.pdbx_description
1 polymer ?
#
loop_
_entity_poly.entity_id
_entity_poly.type
_entity_poly.pdbx_seq_one_letter_code
_entity_poly.pdbx_strand_id
1 'polypeptide(L)'
;TVGTGISASDGRLNGTAGIVVDAHVADTLIVVAGTPEGLSLYEVAPALASVTPLDAIDPTRKLSRVTFNGCAGERIAGVGVDIDLLWDQMSTVLAHEMIGGAERLFETTIEYMKMRVQFGRQIGSFQSLKHRCADLLLELELAKAMTHEAGRLMASGEGDAYSPNMAIA
;
A
#
# COMPACT_ATOMS: atom_id res chain seq x y z
N THR A 1 -10.16 4.92 15.37
CA THR A 1 -9.09 5.89 15.69
C THR A 1 -7.76 5.22 15.41
N VAL A 2 -7.17 5.51 14.26
CA VAL A 2 -5.82 5.02 13.94
C VAL A 2 -4.85 5.84 14.80
N GLY A 3 -4.32 5.23 15.84
CA GLY A 3 -3.24 5.84 16.62
C GLY A 3 -1.98 5.86 15.75
N THR A 4 -1.56 7.03 15.32
CA THR A 4 -0.39 7.18 14.45
C THR A 4 0.94 6.82 15.14
N GLY A 5 0.95 6.66 16.47
CA GLY A 5 2.18 6.48 17.24
C GLY A 5 3.12 7.70 17.20
N ILE A 6 2.73 8.77 16.51
CA ILE A 6 3.46 10.01 16.37
C ILE A 6 2.59 11.14 16.89
N SER A 7 3.16 11.95 17.78
CA SER A 7 2.52 13.14 18.33
C SER A 7 3.26 14.39 17.89
N ALA A 8 2.51 15.51 17.80
CA ALA A 8 3.08 16.82 17.53
C ALA A 8 2.59 17.84 18.56
N SER A 9 3.53 18.63 19.08
CA SER A 9 3.30 19.76 19.96
C SER A 9 4.28 20.86 19.61
N ASP A 10 3.78 22.10 19.51
CA ASP A 10 4.59 23.30 19.20
C ASP A 10 5.51 23.12 17.97
N GLY A 11 4.99 22.44 16.91
CA GLY A 11 5.72 22.19 15.69
C GLY A 11 6.84 21.15 15.83
N ARG A 12 6.87 20.38 16.92
CA ARG A 12 7.84 19.31 17.16
C ARG A 12 7.14 17.95 17.19
N LEU A 13 7.71 17.00 16.45
CA LEU A 13 7.19 15.64 16.33
C LEU A 13 7.98 14.68 17.21
N ASN A 14 7.26 13.77 17.87
CA ASN A 14 7.81 12.68 18.67
C ASN A 14 7.08 11.38 18.37
N GLY A 15 7.83 10.28 18.28
CA GLY A 15 7.28 8.94 18.03
C GLY A 15 8.05 8.17 16.97
N THR A 16 7.51 7.02 16.58
CA THR A 16 8.19 6.13 15.62
C THR A 16 7.20 5.57 14.63
N ALA A 17 7.51 5.71 13.34
CA ALA A 17 6.88 4.95 12.26
C ALA A 17 7.67 3.67 12.03
N GLY A 18 7.00 2.51 12.17
CA GLY A 18 7.65 1.20 12.17
C GLY A 18 8.15 0.77 10.80
N ILE A 19 7.37 1.02 9.76
CA ILE A 19 7.67 0.64 8.36
C ILE A 19 7.30 1.82 7.46
N VAL A 20 8.30 2.37 6.80
CA VAL A 20 8.16 3.46 5.84
C VAL A 20 8.90 3.09 4.57
N VAL A 21 8.20 3.10 3.45
CA VAL A 21 8.78 2.79 2.13
C VAL A 21 9.65 3.98 1.70
N ASP A 22 10.85 3.67 1.20
CA ASP A 22 11.78 4.62 0.58
C ASP A 22 12.21 5.84 1.42
N ALA A 23 11.98 5.82 2.73
CA ALA A 23 12.33 6.95 3.61
C ALA A 23 13.82 7.33 3.56
N HIS A 24 14.72 6.41 3.20
CA HIS A 24 16.16 6.63 3.13
C HIS A 24 16.60 7.46 1.89
N VAL A 25 15.74 7.58 0.88
CA VAL A 25 15.97 8.34 -0.36
C VAL A 25 14.96 9.47 -0.55
N ALA A 26 14.00 9.60 0.35
CA ALA A 26 13.00 10.65 0.27
C ALA A 26 13.63 12.03 0.54
N ASP A 27 13.23 13.03 -0.21
CA ASP A 27 13.60 14.42 0.04
C ASP A 27 12.73 15.04 1.13
N THR A 28 11.51 14.53 1.29
CA THR A 28 10.51 15.02 2.24
C THR A 28 9.71 13.87 2.84
N LEU A 29 9.42 13.93 4.12
CA LEU A 29 8.51 13.03 4.82
C LEU A 29 7.20 13.76 5.11
N ILE A 30 6.07 13.21 4.65
CA ILE A 30 4.74 13.66 5.03
C ILE A 30 4.26 12.79 6.20
N VAL A 31 4.01 13.42 7.33
CA VAL A 31 3.74 12.75 8.59
C VAL A 31 2.37 13.09 9.12
N VAL A 32 1.53 12.08 9.34
CA VAL A 32 0.28 12.23 10.10
C VAL A 32 0.62 12.15 11.58
N ALA A 33 0.40 13.22 12.32
CA ALA A 33 0.66 13.28 13.75
C ALA A 33 -0.59 13.69 14.54
N GLY A 34 -0.74 13.10 15.73
CA GLY A 34 -1.76 13.49 16.71
C GLY A 34 -1.40 14.82 17.38
N THR A 35 -2.33 15.74 17.39
CA THR A 35 -2.26 16.99 18.15
C THR A 35 -3.41 17.06 19.17
N PRO A 36 -3.40 17.98 20.13
CA PRO A 36 -4.54 18.15 21.04
C PRO A 36 -5.88 18.45 20.32
N GLU A 37 -5.82 19.06 19.13
CA GLU A 37 -6.99 19.39 18.32
C GLU A 37 -7.46 18.25 17.39
N GLY A 38 -6.64 17.18 17.21
CA GLY A 38 -6.90 16.07 16.31
C GLY A 38 -5.70 15.72 15.44
N LEU A 39 -5.93 15.00 14.35
CA LEU A 39 -4.88 14.63 13.40
C LEU A 39 -4.51 15.81 12.52
N SER A 40 -3.23 15.94 12.22
CA SER A 40 -2.69 16.99 11.35
C SER A 40 -1.54 16.45 10.50
N LEU A 41 -1.32 17.05 9.34
CA LEU A 41 -0.22 16.71 8.45
C LEU A 41 0.95 17.67 8.65
N TYR A 42 2.14 17.08 8.71
CA TYR A 42 3.41 17.79 8.83
C TYR A 42 4.36 17.39 7.71
N GLU A 43 5.08 18.36 7.20
CA GLU A 43 6.25 18.15 6.38
C GLU A 43 7.50 18.14 7.24
N VAL A 44 8.34 17.11 7.08
CA VAL A 44 9.58 16.94 7.84
C VAL A 44 10.71 16.59 6.88
N ALA A 45 11.82 17.33 6.96
CA ALA A 45 13.04 16.95 6.26
C ALA A 45 13.62 15.66 6.87
N PRO A 46 13.93 14.61 6.09
CA PRO A 46 14.46 13.36 6.60
C PRO A 46 15.71 13.50 7.46
N ALA A 47 16.54 14.50 7.18
CA ALA A 47 17.74 14.79 7.94
C ALA A 47 17.47 15.18 9.42
N LEU A 48 16.24 15.55 9.75
CA LEU A 48 15.84 15.89 11.12
C LEU A 48 15.34 14.66 11.91
N ALA A 49 15.08 13.54 11.23
CA ALA A 49 14.62 12.30 11.84
C ALA A 49 15.72 11.24 11.82
N SER A 50 15.59 10.22 12.66
CA SER A 50 16.45 9.04 12.58
C SER A 50 15.83 8.03 11.63
N VAL A 51 16.42 7.86 10.44
CA VAL A 51 15.99 6.89 9.44
C VAL A 51 16.88 5.66 9.51
N THR A 52 16.33 4.53 9.93
CA THR A 52 17.05 3.26 10.06
C THR A 52 16.56 2.28 9.03
N PRO A 53 17.39 1.84 8.06
CA PRO A 53 17.01 0.81 7.10
C PRO A 53 16.60 -0.50 7.80
N LEU A 54 15.64 -1.20 7.20
CA LEU A 54 15.18 -2.51 7.65
C LEU A 54 15.52 -3.56 6.58
N ASP A 55 15.90 -4.75 7.03
CA ASP A 55 16.04 -5.89 6.13
C ASP A 55 14.64 -6.35 5.69
N ALA A 56 14.47 -6.48 4.38
CA ALA A 56 13.23 -6.95 3.77
C ALA A 56 13.52 -8.16 2.86
N ILE A 57 12.54 -9.07 2.75
CA ILE A 57 12.63 -10.22 1.85
C ILE A 57 12.72 -9.75 0.39
N ASP A 58 11.95 -8.70 0.06
CA ASP A 58 12.01 -8.05 -1.25
C ASP A 58 13.05 -6.92 -1.24
N PRO A 59 14.23 -7.10 -1.86
CA PRO A 59 15.27 -6.08 -1.89
C PRO A 59 14.95 -4.92 -2.85
N THR A 60 13.91 -5.03 -3.67
CA THR A 60 13.47 -3.97 -4.58
C THR A 60 12.66 -2.90 -3.86
N ARG A 61 12.04 -3.23 -2.71
CA ARG A 61 11.36 -2.28 -1.82
C ARG A 61 12.22 -1.97 -0.60
N LYS A 62 12.70 -0.76 -0.54
CA LYS A 62 13.50 -0.32 0.61
C LYS A 62 12.58 0.12 1.75
N LEU A 63 12.68 -0.58 2.85
CA LEU A 63 11.91 -0.27 4.06
C LEU A 63 12.81 0.37 5.10
N SER A 64 12.26 1.30 5.87
CA SER A 64 12.97 1.97 6.96
C SER A 64 12.06 2.15 8.17
N ARG A 65 12.68 2.18 9.35
CA ARG A 65 12.05 2.73 10.55
C ARG A 65 12.43 4.19 10.66
N VAL A 66 11.44 5.05 10.92
CA VAL A 66 11.66 6.48 11.09
C VAL A 66 11.29 6.88 12.51
N THR A 67 12.24 7.45 13.26
CA THR A 67 12.03 7.91 14.62
C THR A 67 12.17 9.42 14.68
N PHE A 68 11.16 10.07 15.23
CA PHE A 68 11.10 11.49 15.49
C PHE A 68 11.38 11.73 16.98
N ASN A 69 12.35 12.56 17.29
CA ASN A 69 12.71 12.92 18.67
C ASN A 69 12.82 14.45 18.79
N GLY A 70 11.69 15.09 18.99
CA GLY A 70 11.57 16.54 18.99
C GLY A 70 11.89 17.18 17.64
N CYS A 71 11.70 16.45 16.54
CA CYS A 71 11.99 16.93 15.19
C CYS A 71 11.09 18.10 14.82
N ALA A 72 11.66 19.17 14.28
CA ALA A 72 10.89 20.27 13.73
C ALA A 72 10.13 19.80 12.47
N GLY A 73 8.85 20.12 12.39
CA GLY A 73 8.02 19.87 11.23
C GLY A 73 7.15 21.09 10.91
N GLU A 74 6.99 21.34 9.63
CA GLU A 74 6.08 22.37 9.16
C GLU A 74 4.68 21.79 9.01
N ARG A 75 3.68 22.40 9.66
CA ARG A 75 2.29 21.97 9.54
C ARG A 75 1.72 22.42 8.19
N ILE A 76 1.49 21.49 7.29
CA ILE A 76 0.99 21.75 5.92
C ILE A 76 -0.54 21.70 5.85
N ALA A 77 -1.19 20.95 6.74
CA ALA A 77 -2.64 20.92 6.82
C ALA A 77 -3.09 20.65 8.26
N GLY A 78 -4.13 21.36 8.66
CA GLY A 78 -4.66 21.33 10.02
C GLY A 78 -5.81 20.36 10.23
N VAL A 79 -6.54 20.58 11.33
CA VAL A 79 -7.78 19.87 11.66
C VAL A 79 -8.77 20.03 10.52
N GLY A 80 -9.33 18.91 10.05
CA GLY A 80 -10.27 18.87 8.92
C GLY A 80 -9.69 18.18 7.67
N VAL A 81 -8.43 17.74 7.70
CA VAL A 81 -7.93 16.80 6.69
C VAL A 81 -8.64 15.46 6.90
N ASP A 82 -9.30 15.00 5.86
CA ASP A 82 -9.94 13.69 5.86
C ASP A 82 -8.87 12.61 5.70
N ILE A 83 -8.37 12.13 6.84
CA ILE A 83 -7.33 11.09 6.88
C ILE A 83 -7.90 9.74 6.40
N ASP A 84 -9.18 9.47 6.63
CA ASP A 84 -9.82 8.24 6.18
C ASP A 84 -9.91 8.24 4.66
N LEU A 85 -10.27 9.36 4.03
CA LEU A 85 -10.23 9.50 2.57
C LEU A 85 -8.81 9.31 2.02
N LEU A 86 -7.79 9.85 2.69
CA LEU A 86 -6.41 9.65 2.29
C LEU A 86 -6.00 8.17 2.34
N TRP A 87 -6.37 7.47 3.42
CA TRP A 87 -6.16 6.03 3.54
C TRP A 87 -6.86 5.23 2.44
N ASP A 88 -8.09 5.58 2.13
CA ASP A 88 -8.88 4.94 1.09
C ASP A 88 -8.24 5.13 -0.29
N GLN A 89 -7.73 6.33 -0.58
CA GLN A 89 -7.00 6.59 -1.82
C GLN A 89 -5.73 5.76 -1.92
N MET A 90 -4.90 5.74 -0.88
CA MET A 90 -3.67 4.96 -0.84
C MET A 90 -3.95 3.45 -0.97
N SER A 91 -4.97 2.96 -0.28
CA SER A 91 -5.39 1.56 -0.33
C SER A 91 -5.86 1.15 -1.73
N THR A 92 -6.62 2.00 -2.39
CA THR A 92 -7.09 1.75 -3.76
C THR A 92 -5.91 1.70 -4.76
N VAL A 93 -4.94 2.60 -4.64
CA VAL A 93 -3.73 2.57 -5.47
C VAL A 93 -2.93 1.29 -5.24
N LEU A 94 -2.76 0.90 -3.97
CA LEU A 94 -2.05 -0.34 -3.62
C LEU A 94 -2.77 -1.59 -4.14
N ALA A 95 -4.10 -1.63 -4.07
CA ALA A 95 -4.89 -2.73 -4.63
C ALA A 95 -4.68 -2.87 -6.15
N HIS A 96 -4.63 -1.76 -6.90
CA HIS A 96 -4.32 -1.81 -8.34
C HIS A 96 -2.91 -2.35 -8.62
N GLU A 97 -1.93 -1.98 -7.83
CA GLU A 97 -0.57 -2.52 -7.94
C GLU A 97 -0.55 -4.05 -7.68
N MET A 98 -1.24 -4.49 -6.62
CA MET A 98 -1.33 -5.92 -6.28
C MET A 98 -2.00 -6.73 -7.39
N ILE A 99 -3.08 -6.22 -7.98
CA ILE A 99 -3.77 -6.88 -9.11
C ILE A 99 -2.86 -6.96 -10.33
N GLY A 100 -2.16 -5.90 -10.69
CA GLY A 100 -1.20 -5.92 -11.80
C GLY A 100 -0.09 -6.96 -11.61
N GLY A 101 0.44 -7.07 -10.39
CA GLY A 101 1.42 -8.10 -10.03
C GLY A 101 0.85 -9.52 -10.12
N ALA A 102 -0.36 -9.74 -9.61
CA ALA A 102 -1.04 -11.03 -9.66
C ALA A 102 -1.36 -11.46 -11.10
N GLU A 103 -1.84 -10.55 -11.95
CA GLU A 103 -2.11 -10.79 -13.37
C GLU A 103 -0.84 -11.22 -14.11
N ARG A 104 0.27 -10.49 -13.92
CA ARG A 104 1.55 -10.83 -14.53
C ARG A 104 2.08 -12.19 -14.08
N LEU A 105 1.94 -12.51 -12.81
CA LEU A 105 2.35 -13.80 -12.25
C LEU A 105 1.51 -14.95 -12.81
N PHE A 106 0.20 -14.74 -12.94
CA PHE A 106 -0.72 -15.70 -13.54
C PHE A 106 -0.36 -15.97 -15.01
N GLU A 107 -0.16 -14.93 -15.83
CA GLU A 107 0.25 -15.06 -17.23
C GLU A 107 1.56 -15.85 -17.35
N THR A 108 2.57 -15.50 -16.56
CA THR A 108 3.87 -16.20 -16.56
C THR A 108 3.71 -17.67 -16.18
N THR A 109 2.82 -17.97 -15.25
CA THR A 109 2.50 -19.35 -14.85
C THR A 109 1.87 -20.13 -16.02
N ILE A 110 0.92 -19.54 -16.72
CA ILE A 110 0.28 -20.16 -17.89
C ILE A 110 1.30 -20.40 -19.01
N GLU A 111 2.17 -19.45 -19.30
CA GLU A 111 3.25 -19.60 -20.28
C GLU A 111 4.18 -20.73 -19.90
N TYR A 112 4.61 -20.79 -18.65
CA TYR A 112 5.46 -21.89 -18.16
C TYR A 112 4.78 -23.25 -18.30
N MET A 113 3.49 -23.36 -17.98
CA MET A 113 2.74 -24.60 -18.11
C MET A 113 2.62 -25.09 -19.55
N LYS A 114 2.65 -24.19 -20.53
CA LYS A 114 2.65 -24.52 -21.96
C LYS A 114 4.02 -25.00 -22.46
N MET A 115 5.11 -24.59 -21.80
CA MET A 115 6.46 -24.93 -22.22
C MET A 115 7.04 -26.15 -21.47
N ARG A 116 6.76 -26.29 -20.19
CA ARG A 116 7.34 -27.31 -19.34
C ARG A 116 6.80 -28.70 -19.66
N VAL A 117 7.68 -29.62 -19.96
CA VAL A 117 7.34 -31.04 -20.20
C VAL A 117 7.73 -31.87 -18.96
N GLN A 118 6.79 -32.66 -18.47
CA GLN A 118 6.97 -33.68 -17.45
C GLN A 118 6.02 -34.87 -17.76
N PHE A 119 6.45 -36.08 -17.39
CA PHE A 119 5.68 -37.32 -17.66
C PHE A 119 5.29 -37.47 -19.13
N GLY A 120 6.21 -37.07 -20.04
CA GLY A 120 6.07 -37.23 -21.49
C GLY A 120 5.12 -36.21 -22.18
N ARG A 121 4.62 -35.19 -21.48
CA ARG A 121 3.75 -34.16 -22.04
C ARG A 121 3.88 -32.82 -21.33
N GLN A 122 3.37 -31.76 -21.95
CA GLN A 122 3.31 -30.43 -21.32
C GLN A 122 2.48 -30.47 -20.04
N ILE A 123 2.98 -29.84 -18.96
CA ILE A 123 2.30 -29.85 -17.65
C ILE A 123 0.93 -29.19 -17.70
N GLY A 124 0.74 -28.21 -18.57
CA GLY A 124 -0.56 -27.58 -18.82
C GLY A 124 -1.63 -28.52 -19.42
N SER A 125 -1.24 -29.74 -19.86
CA SER A 125 -2.21 -30.76 -20.32
C SER A 125 -2.88 -31.51 -19.17
N PHE A 126 -2.35 -31.43 -17.95
CA PHE A 126 -2.93 -32.12 -16.79
C PHE A 126 -4.18 -31.40 -16.28
N GLN A 127 -5.26 -32.16 -16.13
CA GLN A 127 -6.58 -31.62 -15.76
C GLN A 127 -6.58 -30.91 -14.40
N SER A 128 -5.87 -31.44 -13.41
CA SER A 128 -5.74 -30.84 -12.07
C SER A 128 -5.16 -29.42 -12.11
N LEU A 129 -4.13 -29.18 -12.95
CA LEU A 129 -3.54 -27.88 -13.12
C LEU A 129 -4.46 -26.91 -13.90
N LYS A 130 -5.17 -27.43 -14.91
CA LYS A 130 -6.16 -26.64 -15.64
C LYS A 130 -7.27 -26.13 -14.72
N HIS A 131 -7.84 -27.01 -13.88
CA HIS A 131 -8.87 -26.63 -12.91
C HIS A 131 -8.35 -25.57 -11.95
N ARG A 132 -7.15 -25.77 -11.37
CA ARG A 132 -6.56 -24.78 -10.48
C ARG A 132 -6.34 -23.43 -11.14
N CYS A 133 -5.91 -23.41 -12.40
CA CYS A 133 -5.76 -22.15 -13.14
C CYS A 133 -7.12 -21.50 -13.46
N ALA A 134 -8.16 -22.28 -13.71
CA ALA A 134 -9.49 -21.72 -13.91
C ALA A 134 -10.03 -21.07 -12.63
N ASP A 135 -9.84 -21.72 -11.48
CA ASP A 135 -10.24 -21.17 -10.17
C ASP A 135 -9.47 -19.86 -9.88
N LEU A 136 -8.15 -19.87 -10.06
CA LEU A 136 -7.30 -18.68 -9.84
C LEU A 136 -7.66 -17.53 -10.80
N LEU A 137 -8.02 -17.84 -12.05
CA LEU A 137 -8.47 -16.82 -13.00
C LEU A 137 -9.77 -16.17 -12.53
N LEU A 138 -10.72 -16.97 -12.04
CA LEU A 138 -11.98 -16.46 -11.50
C LEU A 138 -11.74 -15.51 -10.32
N GLU A 139 -10.90 -15.92 -9.35
CA GLU A 139 -10.53 -15.09 -8.20
C GLU A 139 -9.87 -13.77 -8.65
N LEU A 140 -8.95 -13.83 -9.61
CA LEU A 140 -8.25 -12.67 -10.16
C LEU A 140 -9.22 -11.70 -10.85
N GLU A 141 -10.13 -12.20 -11.69
CA GLU A 141 -11.11 -11.35 -12.39
C GLU A 141 -12.12 -10.70 -11.43
N LEU A 142 -12.52 -11.41 -10.36
CA LEU A 142 -13.38 -10.84 -9.33
C LEU A 142 -12.65 -9.71 -8.57
N ALA A 143 -11.43 -9.96 -8.12
CA ALA A 143 -10.62 -8.95 -7.44
C ALA A 143 -10.34 -7.74 -8.33
N LYS A 144 -10.06 -7.96 -9.61
CA LYS A 144 -9.87 -6.91 -10.62
C LYS A 144 -11.13 -6.04 -10.79
N ALA A 145 -12.29 -6.67 -10.90
CA ALA A 145 -13.57 -5.95 -11.02
C ALA A 145 -13.84 -5.08 -9.79
N MET A 146 -13.63 -5.61 -8.59
CA MET A 146 -13.81 -4.86 -7.33
C MET A 146 -12.83 -3.68 -7.22
N THR A 147 -11.56 -3.89 -7.57
CA THR A 147 -10.54 -2.85 -7.52
C THR A 147 -10.83 -1.72 -8.52
N HIS A 148 -11.24 -2.05 -9.74
CA HIS A 148 -11.63 -1.06 -10.75
C HIS A 148 -12.85 -0.25 -10.30
N GLU A 149 -13.85 -0.91 -9.69
CA GLU A 149 -15.03 -0.21 -9.19
C GLU A 149 -14.67 0.74 -8.04
N ALA A 150 -13.80 0.33 -7.11
CA ALA A 150 -13.29 1.21 -6.08
C ALA A 150 -12.61 2.46 -6.67
N GLY A 151 -11.76 2.29 -7.67
CA GLY A 151 -11.11 3.38 -8.39
C GLY A 151 -12.11 4.32 -9.08
N ARG A 152 -13.16 3.77 -9.70
CA ARG A 152 -14.22 4.53 -10.36
C ARG A 152 -15.00 5.38 -9.34
N LEU A 153 -15.39 4.80 -8.22
CA LEU A 153 -16.13 5.50 -7.15
C LEU A 153 -15.30 6.63 -6.56
N MET A 154 -14.02 6.41 -6.33
CA MET A 154 -13.13 7.47 -5.84
C MET A 154 -13.00 8.62 -6.85
N ALA A 155 -12.89 8.31 -8.14
CA ALA A 155 -12.76 9.32 -9.18
C ALA A 155 -14.06 10.13 -9.39
N SER A 156 -15.22 9.53 -9.16
CA SER A 156 -16.53 10.21 -9.29
C SER A 156 -16.92 11.05 -8.08
N GLY A 157 -16.25 10.88 -6.93
CA GLY A 157 -16.67 11.51 -5.67
C GLY A 157 -17.92 10.87 -5.03
N GLU A 158 -18.39 9.75 -5.57
CA GLU A 158 -19.56 9.00 -5.06
C GLU A 158 -19.20 8.03 -3.91
N GLY A 159 -18.02 8.20 -3.33
CA GLY A 159 -17.39 7.24 -2.41
C GLY A 159 -18.07 7.01 -1.05
N ASP A 160 -19.15 7.73 -0.72
CA ASP A 160 -19.89 7.52 0.54
C ASP A 160 -20.66 6.18 0.60
N ALA A 161 -20.86 5.50 -0.53
CA ALA A 161 -21.66 4.28 -0.61
C ALA A 161 -20.86 2.98 -0.46
N TYR A 162 -19.55 3.00 -0.74
CA TYR A 162 -18.69 1.80 -0.69
C TYR A 162 -17.30 2.16 -0.18
N SER A 163 -16.94 1.65 1.00
CA SER A 163 -15.57 1.80 1.48
C SER A 163 -14.59 1.06 0.56
N PRO A 164 -13.51 1.71 0.07
CA PRO A 164 -12.43 1.09 -0.67
C PRO A 164 -11.79 -0.10 0.05
N ASN A 165 -11.97 -0.21 1.37
CA ASN A 165 -11.57 -1.37 2.15
C ASN A 165 -12.20 -2.68 1.65
N MET A 166 -13.33 -2.63 0.93
CA MET A 166 -13.92 -3.81 0.26
C MET A 166 -13.09 -4.32 -0.92
N ALA A 167 -12.23 -3.49 -1.51
CA ALA A 167 -11.36 -3.91 -2.61
C ALA A 167 -10.09 -4.62 -2.13
N ILE A 168 -9.80 -4.59 -0.83
CA ILE A 168 -8.58 -5.15 -0.21
C ILE A 168 -8.90 -6.46 0.52
N ALA A 169 -10.14 -6.70 0.90
CA ALA A 169 -10.59 -7.94 1.54
C ALA A 169 -10.73 -9.09 0.52
#